data_3c66625cbd2aa70038af1bc12d1f5d48
#
_entry.id   3c66625cbd2aa70038af1bc12d1f5d48
#
_cell.length_a   1.000
_cell.length_b   1.000
_cell.length_c   1.000
_cell.angle_alpha   90.00
_cell.angle_beta   90.00
_cell.angle_gamma   90.00
#
_symmetry.space_group_name_H-M   'P 1'
#
loop_
_entity.id
_entity.type
_entity.pdbx_description
1 polymer ?
#
loop_
_entity_poly.entity_id
_entity_poly.type
_entity_poly.pdbx_seq_one_letter_code
_entity_poly.pdbx_strand_id
1 'polypeptide(L)'
;MKSLLSFVTFVLMSISSLAVAEIQFPEITVDNLNGQSQSFPQGLPANPTIVFIAYKQNQQEDLQAWIEALGLQESGGQAWVEFPVIGRGGALMRSFIDNGMRSGITSDALRNRVFTVYSSRGAFNQSLGISGSQQVYVALVGRDGAIYTLIEGQVTSEKVSQLRAAFP
;
A
#
# COMPACT_ATOMS: atom_id res chain seq x y z
N MET A 1 59.01 -17.21 -44.51
CA MET A 1 58.56 -17.01 -43.12
C MET A 1 57.36 -16.09 -43.15
N LYS A 2 56.14 -16.64 -43.09
CA LYS A 2 54.90 -15.88 -43.13
C LYS A 2 54.26 -16.02 -41.75
N SER A 3 54.16 -14.89 -41.00
CA SER A 3 53.57 -14.80 -39.68
C SER A 3 52.07 -14.67 -39.82
N LEU A 4 51.31 -15.65 -39.36
CA LEU A 4 49.81 -15.56 -39.21
C LEU A 4 49.51 -14.88 -37.88
N LEU A 5 48.96 -13.66 -37.93
CA LEU A 5 48.34 -13.00 -36.80
C LEU A 5 46.92 -13.52 -36.65
N SER A 6 46.64 -14.29 -35.59
CA SER A 6 45.32 -14.78 -35.24
C SER A 6 44.57 -13.71 -34.42
N PHE A 7 43.55 -13.11 -34.99
CA PHE A 7 42.67 -12.15 -34.33
C PHE A 7 41.60 -12.93 -33.56
N VAL A 8 41.70 -12.99 -32.24
CA VAL A 8 40.64 -13.55 -31.37
C VAL A 8 39.66 -12.44 -31.06
N THR A 9 38.49 -12.48 -31.69
CA THR A 9 37.37 -11.56 -31.43
C THR A 9 36.64 -12.02 -30.19
N PHE A 10 36.79 -11.28 -29.09
CA PHE A 10 36.08 -11.53 -27.83
C PHE A 10 34.71 -10.89 -27.95
N VAL A 11 33.65 -11.70 -28.17
CA VAL A 11 32.27 -11.26 -28.15
C VAL A 11 31.83 -11.13 -26.69
N LEU A 12 31.72 -9.89 -26.18
CA LEU A 12 31.06 -9.62 -24.90
C LEU A 12 29.55 -9.81 -25.08
N MET A 13 28.99 -10.92 -24.59
CA MET A 13 27.58 -11.11 -24.42
C MET A 13 27.13 -10.27 -23.21
N SER A 14 26.49 -9.12 -23.47
CA SER A 14 25.80 -8.33 -22.45
C SER A 14 24.55 -9.10 -22.00
N ILE A 15 24.59 -9.71 -20.84
CA ILE A 15 23.42 -10.30 -20.19
C ILE A 15 22.60 -9.13 -19.64
N SER A 16 21.58 -8.70 -20.39
CA SER A 16 20.57 -7.77 -19.86
C SER A 16 19.72 -8.51 -18.83
N SER A 17 20.01 -8.29 -17.56
CA SER A 17 19.16 -8.74 -16.46
C SER A 17 17.83 -7.98 -16.57
N LEU A 18 16.75 -8.69 -16.94
CA LEU A 18 15.39 -8.18 -16.78
C LEU A 18 15.13 -8.06 -15.27
N ALA A 19 15.22 -6.86 -14.73
CA ALA A 19 14.77 -6.57 -13.39
C ALA A 19 13.26 -6.81 -13.33
N VAL A 20 12.85 -7.91 -12.73
CA VAL A 20 11.45 -8.11 -12.34
C VAL A 20 11.18 -7.04 -11.27
N ALA A 21 10.19 -6.19 -11.51
CA ALA A 21 9.79 -5.19 -10.52
C ALA A 21 9.38 -5.93 -9.24
N GLU A 22 10.10 -5.69 -8.17
CA GLU A 22 9.81 -6.28 -6.87
C GLU A 22 8.48 -5.70 -6.36
N ILE A 23 7.59 -6.57 -5.87
CA ILE A 23 6.32 -6.15 -5.27
C ILE A 23 6.65 -5.55 -3.91
N GLN A 24 6.47 -4.23 -3.80
CA GLN A 24 6.76 -3.46 -2.59
C GLN A 24 5.73 -2.36 -2.38
N PHE A 25 5.57 -1.95 -1.14
CA PHE A 25 4.77 -0.76 -0.83
C PHE A 25 5.45 0.47 -1.47
N PRO A 26 4.72 1.28 -2.27
CA PRO A 26 5.33 2.38 -3.01
C PRO A 26 5.85 3.49 -2.10
N GLU A 27 6.93 4.14 -2.52
CA GLU A 27 7.38 5.38 -1.91
C GLU A 27 6.42 6.51 -2.29
N ILE A 28 5.65 6.98 -1.32
CA ILE A 28 4.67 8.06 -1.49
C ILE A 28 4.71 9.02 -0.30
N THR A 29 4.45 10.29 -0.57
CA THR A 29 4.19 11.31 0.46
C THR A 29 2.75 11.76 0.32
N VAL A 30 1.97 11.59 1.36
CA VAL A 30 0.54 11.89 1.40
C VAL A 30 0.14 12.52 2.74
N ASP A 31 -0.94 13.30 2.71
CA ASP A 31 -1.48 13.92 3.91
C ASP A 31 -2.53 13.02 4.55
N ASN A 32 -2.55 13.02 5.89
CA ASN A 32 -3.66 12.44 6.62
C ASN A 32 -4.87 13.41 6.63
N LEU A 33 -6.01 12.97 7.16
CA LEU A 33 -7.21 13.82 7.23
C LEU A 33 -7.09 15.01 8.20
N ASN A 34 -6.05 15.07 9.03
CA ASN A 34 -5.72 16.26 9.83
C ASN A 34 -4.74 17.21 9.11
N GLY A 35 -4.37 16.92 7.86
CA GLY A 35 -3.50 17.75 7.03
C GLY A 35 -2.00 17.60 7.37
N GLN A 36 -1.62 16.53 8.06
CA GLN A 36 -0.22 16.24 8.36
C GLN A 36 0.36 15.36 7.27
N SER A 37 1.45 15.81 6.65
CA SER A 37 2.13 15.10 5.57
C SER A 37 3.06 14.02 6.11
N GLN A 38 3.05 12.83 5.50
CA GLN A 38 3.89 11.72 5.89
C GLN A 38 4.41 10.95 4.68
N SER A 39 5.67 10.53 4.75
CA SER A 39 6.31 9.71 3.72
C SER A 39 6.27 8.23 4.11
N PHE A 40 5.83 7.40 3.19
CA PHE A 40 5.70 5.95 3.34
C PHE A 40 6.66 5.23 2.38
N PRO A 41 7.09 4.01 2.75
CA PRO A 41 6.71 3.19 3.91
C PRO A 41 7.40 3.56 5.24
N GLN A 42 8.43 4.40 5.24
CA GLN A 42 9.26 4.72 6.42
C GLN A 42 8.46 5.29 7.59
N GLY A 43 7.40 6.05 7.28
CA GLY A 43 6.50 6.66 8.25
C GLY A 43 5.41 5.74 8.81
N LEU A 44 5.41 4.46 8.52
CA LEU A 44 4.47 3.51 9.13
C LEU A 44 4.62 3.51 10.66
N PRO A 45 3.50 3.50 11.42
CA PRO A 45 3.54 3.68 12.89
C PRO A 45 4.25 2.54 13.62
N ALA A 46 4.32 1.35 13.02
CA ALA A 46 5.04 0.18 13.55
C ALA A 46 5.77 -0.56 12.43
N ASN A 47 6.53 -1.59 12.81
CA ASN A 47 7.21 -2.48 11.88
C ASN A 47 7.00 -3.95 12.33
N PRO A 48 6.05 -4.66 11.69
CA PRO A 48 5.16 -4.24 10.60
C PRO A 48 3.91 -3.48 11.05
N THR A 49 3.19 -2.90 10.08
CA THR A 49 1.90 -2.22 10.23
C THR A 49 0.84 -2.90 9.36
N ILE A 50 -0.40 -3.02 9.85
CA ILE A 50 -1.55 -3.42 9.04
C ILE A 50 -1.97 -2.22 8.18
N VAL A 51 -2.06 -2.43 6.87
CA VAL A 51 -2.42 -1.41 5.89
C VAL A 51 -3.73 -1.81 5.22
N PHE A 52 -4.76 -0.99 5.36
CA PHE A 52 -6.01 -1.11 4.65
C PHE A 52 -6.00 -0.26 3.39
N ILE A 53 -6.49 -0.79 2.27
CA ILE A 53 -6.57 -0.10 1.00
C ILE A 53 -8.00 -0.22 0.46
N ALA A 54 -8.63 0.93 0.19
CA ALA A 54 -9.95 1.02 -0.39
C ALA A 54 -9.99 2.01 -1.56
N TYR A 55 -10.93 1.84 -2.47
CA TYR A 55 -11.04 2.61 -3.71
C TYR A 55 -12.38 3.33 -3.85
N LYS A 56 -13.37 2.91 -3.07
CA LYS A 56 -14.76 3.36 -3.19
C LYS A 56 -15.38 3.52 -1.80
N GLN A 57 -16.30 4.47 -1.69
CA GLN A 57 -17.03 4.73 -0.45
C GLN A 57 -17.82 3.50 0.05
N ASN A 58 -18.41 2.72 -0.84
CA ASN A 58 -19.17 1.51 -0.47
C ASN A 58 -18.30 0.33 0.00
N GLN A 59 -16.99 0.49 0.06
CA GLN A 59 -16.06 -0.48 0.64
C GLN A 59 -15.78 -0.22 2.13
N GLN A 60 -16.34 0.85 2.70
CA GLN A 60 -16.11 1.20 4.10
C GLN A 60 -16.67 0.15 5.08
N GLU A 61 -17.80 -0.49 4.74
CA GLU A 61 -18.36 -1.57 5.55
C GLU A 61 -17.44 -2.78 5.63
N ASP A 62 -16.80 -3.13 4.50
CA ASP A 62 -15.83 -4.24 4.45
C ASP A 62 -14.59 -3.93 5.30
N LEU A 63 -14.10 -2.67 5.27
CA LEU A 63 -12.97 -2.25 6.12
C LEU A 63 -13.33 -2.30 7.59
N GLN A 64 -14.52 -1.82 7.95
CA GLN A 64 -15.00 -1.83 9.34
C GLN A 64 -15.10 -3.27 9.86
N ALA A 65 -15.62 -4.20 9.06
CA ALA A 65 -15.69 -5.61 9.42
C ALA A 65 -14.29 -6.21 9.67
N TRP A 66 -13.28 -5.83 8.88
CA TRP A 66 -11.88 -6.22 9.11
C TRP A 66 -11.34 -5.66 10.43
N ILE A 67 -11.56 -4.37 10.69
CA ILE A 67 -11.11 -3.69 11.92
C ILE A 67 -11.68 -4.39 13.15
N GLU A 68 -12.99 -4.71 13.13
CA GLU A 68 -13.69 -5.41 14.20
C GLU A 68 -13.17 -6.85 14.40
N ALA A 69 -13.04 -7.62 13.31
CA ALA A 69 -12.56 -9.02 13.37
C ALA A 69 -11.10 -9.14 13.88
N LEU A 70 -10.30 -8.12 13.63
CA LEU A 70 -8.93 -8.04 14.14
C LEU A 70 -8.84 -7.45 15.56
N GLY A 71 -9.93 -6.86 16.08
CA GLY A 71 -9.96 -6.20 17.38
C GLY A 71 -9.12 -4.93 17.44
N LEU A 72 -9.02 -4.22 16.30
CA LEU A 72 -8.20 -3.01 16.20
C LEU A 72 -8.87 -1.83 16.90
N GLN A 73 -8.06 -1.00 17.54
CA GLN A 73 -8.51 0.15 18.31
C GLN A 73 -8.07 1.46 17.66
N GLU A 74 -8.78 2.53 17.92
CA GLU A 74 -8.43 3.89 17.47
C GLU A 74 -7.09 4.36 18.03
N SER A 75 -6.77 3.96 19.25
CA SER A 75 -5.50 4.28 19.91
C SER A 75 -4.98 3.08 20.69
N GLY A 76 -3.68 2.87 20.65
CA GLY A 76 -3.03 1.70 21.26
C GLY A 76 -3.24 0.41 20.45
N GLY A 77 -2.81 -0.73 20.99
CA GLY A 77 -2.91 -2.03 20.37
C GLY A 77 -2.07 -2.20 19.09
N GLN A 78 -2.54 -3.07 18.20
CA GLN A 78 -1.87 -3.33 16.93
C GLN A 78 -1.94 -2.09 16.01
N ALA A 79 -0.79 -1.69 15.47
CA ALA A 79 -0.70 -0.53 14.58
C ALA A 79 -1.34 -0.81 13.21
N TRP A 80 -2.14 0.14 12.75
CA TRP A 80 -2.80 0.09 11.45
C TRP A 80 -3.00 1.48 10.85
N VAL A 81 -3.11 1.54 9.52
CA VAL A 81 -3.41 2.75 8.74
C VAL A 81 -4.34 2.39 7.57
N GLU A 82 -5.03 3.40 7.04
CA GLU A 82 -5.94 3.27 5.90
C GLU A 82 -5.50 4.19 4.75
N PHE A 83 -5.49 3.64 3.53
CA PHE A 83 -5.21 4.36 2.30
C PHE A 83 -6.43 4.33 1.36
N PRO A 84 -7.32 5.34 1.44
CA PRO A 84 -8.30 5.57 0.37
C PRO A 84 -7.60 6.02 -0.91
N VAL A 85 -7.70 5.19 -1.99
CA VAL A 85 -7.03 5.46 -3.27
C VAL A 85 -8.01 6.06 -4.26
N ILE A 86 -8.07 7.38 -4.28
CA ILE A 86 -9.00 8.16 -5.12
C ILE A 86 -8.48 8.27 -6.54
N GLY A 87 -7.16 8.38 -6.69
CA GLY A 87 -6.51 8.55 -7.98
C GLY A 87 -6.51 9.98 -8.49
N ARG A 88 -5.83 10.21 -9.62
CA ARG A 88 -5.62 11.56 -10.18
C ARG A 88 -6.90 12.32 -10.51
N GLY A 89 -7.95 11.61 -10.93
CA GLY A 89 -9.23 12.24 -11.26
C GLY A 89 -9.90 12.96 -10.09
N GLY A 90 -9.66 12.50 -8.86
CA GLY A 90 -10.18 13.14 -7.65
C GLY A 90 -9.33 14.30 -7.13
N ALA A 91 -8.11 14.50 -7.66
CA ALA A 91 -7.20 15.53 -7.16
C ALA A 91 -7.77 16.96 -7.26
N LEU A 92 -8.57 17.24 -8.30
CA LEU A 92 -9.25 18.53 -8.47
C LEU A 92 -10.36 18.76 -7.44
N MET A 93 -10.89 17.69 -6.84
CA MET A 93 -11.94 17.75 -5.82
C MET A 93 -11.41 17.38 -4.43
N ARG A 94 -10.10 17.38 -4.23
CA ARG A 94 -9.44 16.97 -2.99
C ARG A 94 -10.08 17.59 -1.75
N SER A 95 -10.21 18.90 -1.70
CA SER A 95 -10.79 19.59 -0.54
C SER A 95 -12.22 19.16 -0.24
N PHE A 96 -13.03 18.91 -1.27
CA PHE A 96 -14.41 18.45 -1.10
C PHE A 96 -14.44 17.01 -0.56
N ILE A 97 -13.62 16.12 -1.11
CA ILE A 97 -13.51 14.71 -0.70
C ILE A 97 -12.99 14.60 0.73
N ASP A 98 -11.87 15.29 1.04
CA ASP A 98 -11.28 15.27 2.37
C ASP A 98 -12.20 15.87 3.43
N ASN A 99 -12.93 16.94 3.12
CA ASN A 99 -13.93 17.52 4.03
C ASN A 99 -15.12 16.57 4.26
N GLY A 100 -15.57 15.85 3.22
CA GLY A 100 -16.58 14.83 3.34
C GLY A 100 -16.14 13.69 4.29
N MET A 101 -14.92 13.19 4.11
CA MET A 101 -14.37 12.16 5.00
C MET A 101 -14.18 12.67 6.44
N ARG A 102 -13.67 13.90 6.62
CA ARG A 102 -13.57 14.51 7.96
C ARG A 102 -14.90 14.66 8.67
N SER A 103 -15.95 14.95 7.94
CA SER A 103 -17.30 15.06 8.52
C SER A 103 -17.83 13.73 8.99
N GLY A 104 -17.48 12.64 8.31
CA GLY A 104 -17.85 11.27 8.70
C GLY A 104 -16.96 10.68 9.82
N ILE A 105 -15.69 11.09 9.89
CA ILE A 105 -14.73 10.61 10.89
C ILE A 105 -14.53 11.70 11.95
N THR A 106 -15.22 11.58 13.08
CA THR A 106 -15.19 12.60 14.15
C THR A 106 -13.97 12.50 15.06
N SER A 107 -13.36 11.32 15.17
CA SER A 107 -12.19 11.06 15.99
C SER A 107 -10.90 11.58 15.34
N ASP A 108 -10.15 12.42 16.05
CA ASP A 108 -8.83 12.87 15.61
C ASP A 108 -7.82 11.71 15.50
N ALA A 109 -7.92 10.72 16.38
CA ALA A 109 -7.08 9.53 16.34
C ALA A 109 -7.30 8.73 15.05
N LEU A 110 -8.55 8.57 14.61
CA LEU A 110 -8.87 7.93 13.33
C LEU A 110 -8.42 8.77 12.15
N ARG A 111 -8.63 10.09 12.15
CA ARG A 111 -8.17 10.99 11.08
C ARG A 111 -6.66 10.93 10.87
N ASN A 112 -5.88 10.71 11.94
CA ASN A 112 -4.44 10.55 11.87
C ASN A 112 -4.00 9.24 11.20
N ARG A 113 -4.89 8.27 11.04
CA ARG A 113 -4.62 6.96 10.44
C ARG A 113 -5.04 6.86 8.97
N VAL A 114 -5.80 7.83 8.47
CA VAL A 114 -6.36 7.83 7.11
C VAL A 114 -5.54 8.75 6.21
N PHE A 115 -4.86 8.17 5.21
CA PHE A 115 -3.96 8.84 4.27
C PHE A 115 -4.50 8.73 2.85
N THR A 116 -5.06 9.81 2.30
CA THR A 116 -5.73 9.78 0.99
C THR A 116 -4.74 9.87 -0.16
N VAL A 117 -4.79 8.87 -1.06
CA VAL A 117 -3.89 8.78 -2.23
C VAL A 117 -4.56 9.40 -3.46
N TYR A 118 -4.05 10.54 -3.92
CA TYR A 118 -4.49 11.26 -5.13
C TYR A 118 -3.56 11.06 -6.33
N SER A 119 -2.59 10.15 -6.24
CA SER A 119 -1.66 9.83 -7.32
C SER A 119 -2.24 8.82 -8.34
N SER A 120 -1.40 8.31 -9.25
CA SER A 120 -1.83 7.29 -10.21
C SER A 120 -2.26 5.99 -9.51
N ARG A 121 -3.55 5.66 -9.57
CA ARG A 121 -4.09 4.39 -9.05
C ARG A 121 -3.39 3.18 -9.69
N GLY A 122 -3.15 3.24 -11.01
CA GLY A 122 -2.47 2.17 -11.72
C GLY A 122 -1.04 1.93 -11.23
N ALA A 123 -0.25 3.01 -11.03
CA ALA A 123 1.10 2.88 -10.51
C ALA A 123 1.10 2.38 -9.05
N PHE A 124 0.19 2.88 -8.22
CA PHE A 124 0.03 2.42 -6.83
C PHE A 124 -0.31 0.92 -6.78
N ASN A 125 -1.29 0.49 -7.57
CA ASN A 125 -1.69 -0.91 -7.64
C ASN A 125 -0.57 -1.82 -8.18
N GLN A 126 0.13 -1.37 -9.21
CA GLN A 126 1.23 -2.13 -9.81
C GLN A 126 2.36 -2.40 -8.82
N SER A 127 2.73 -1.43 -7.99
CA SER A 127 3.74 -1.60 -6.94
C SER A 127 3.36 -2.65 -5.91
N LEU A 128 2.06 -2.80 -5.64
CA LEU A 128 1.51 -3.76 -4.68
C LEU A 128 1.12 -5.11 -5.30
N GLY A 129 1.21 -5.27 -6.62
CA GLY A 129 0.70 -6.46 -7.32
C GLY A 129 -0.83 -6.57 -7.33
N ILE A 130 -1.54 -5.45 -7.14
CA ILE A 130 -3.01 -5.38 -7.12
C ILE A 130 -3.52 -5.26 -8.56
N SER A 131 -4.43 -6.16 -8.97
CA SER A 131 -4.99 -6.18 -10.34
C SER A 131 -6.26 -5.36 -10.50
N GLY A 132 -6.94 -4.98 -9.41
CA GLY A 132 -8.25 -4.34 -9.47
C GLY A 132 -8.51 -3.31 -8.36
N SER A 133 -9.70 -2.73 -8.39
CA SER A 133 -10.19 -1.77 -7.38
C SER A 133 -11.63 -2.06 -6.96
N GLN A 134 -12.10 -3.28 -7.19
CA GLN A 134 -13.47 -3.68 -6.88
C GLN A 134 -13.62 -4.20 -5.45
N GLN A 135 -12.51 -4.59 -4.84
CA GLN A 135 -12.43 -5.14 -3.50
C GLN A 135 -11.53 -4.25 -2.62
N VAL A 136 -11.66 -4.41 -1.31
CA VAL A 136 -10.68 -3.91 -0.35
C VAL A 136 -9.45 -4.81 -0.32
N TYR A 137 -8.33 -4.27 0.12
CA TYR A 137 -7.12 -5.06 0.36
C TYR A 137 -6.60 -4.78 1.76
N VAL A 138 -6.07 -5.83 2.38
CA VAL A 138 -5.41 -5.74 3.69
C VAL A 138 -4.00 -6.30 3.54
N ALA A 139 -3.01 -5.47 3.82
CA ALA A 139 -1.61 -5.86 3.74
C ALA A 139 -0.93 -5.76 5.11
N LEU A 140 0.09 -6.56 5.32
CA LEU A 140 1.04 -6.40 6.41
C LEU A 140 2.34 -5.87 5.81
N VAL A 141 2.76 -4.66 6.21
CA VAL A 141 3.84 -3.91 5.53
C VAL A 141 4.91 -3.49 6.52
N GLY A 142 6.17 -3.72 6.15
CA GLY A 142 7.35 -3.24 6.86
C GLY A 142 7.71 -1.80 6.49
N ARG A 143 8.49 -1.12 7.36
CA ARG A 143 9.01 0.24 7.09
C ARG A 143 10.03 0.30 5.94
N ASP A 144 10.55 -0.84 5.52
CA ASP A 144 11.38 -1.02 4.34
C ASP A 144 10.58 -1.19 3.04
N GLY A 145 9.24 -1.24 3.14
CA GLY A 145 8.32 -1.49 2.03
C GLY A 145 8.03 -2.96 1.76
N ALA A 146 8.66 -3.87 2.49
CA ALA A 146 8.38 -5.30 2.34
C ALA A 146 6.90 -5.60 2.65
N ILE A 147 6.26 -6.39 1.78
CA ILE A 147 4.88 -6.85 1.94
C ILE A 147 4.92 -8.29 2.41
N TYR A 148 4.64 -8.52 3.70
CA TYR A 148 4.62 -9.87 4.30
C TYR A 148 3.40 -10.68 3.84
N THR A 149 2.28 -10.02 3.63
CA THR A 149 1.06 -10.60 3.04
C THR A 149 0.18 -9.50 2.44
N LEU A 150 -0.59 -9.87 1.42
CA LEU A 150 -1.62 -9.03 0.80
C LEU A 150 -2.87 -9.89 0.61
N ILE A 151 -3.98 -9.48 1.20
CA ILE A 151 -5.23 -10.21 1.24
C ILE A 151 -6.33 -9.38 0.61
N GLU A 152 -7.05 -9.94 -0.37
CA GLU A 152 -8.13 -9.27 -1.09
C GLU A 152 -9.50 -9.61 -0.52
N GLY A 153 -10.40 -8.63 -0.49
CA GLY A 153 -11.84 -8.78 -0.31
C GLY A 153 -12.30 -8.86 1.15
N GLN A 154 -13.53 -9.29 1.33
CA GLN A 154 -14.21 -9.34 2.62
C GLN A 154 -13.50 -10.22 3.63
N VAL A 155 -13.66 -9.89 4.91
CA VAL A 155 -13.07 -10.62 6.03
C VAL A 155 -13.68 -12.02 6.17
N THR A 156 -12.84 -13.00 6.45
CA THR A 156 -13.22 -14.35 6.90
C THR A 156 -12.28 -14.81 8.01
N SER A 157 -12.65 -15.83 8.75
CA SER A 157 -11.80 -16.41 9.82
C SER A 157 -10.45 -16.89 9.28
N GLU A 158 -10.45 -17.46 8.07
CA GLU A 158 -9.24 -17.95 7.40
C GLU A 158 -8.29 -16.80 7.06
N LYS A 159 -8.83 -15.69 6.52
CA LYS A 159 -8.06 -14.51 6.16
C LYS A 159 -7.50 -13.79 7.39
N VAL A 160 -8.26 -13.74 8.49
CA VAL A 160 -7.76 -13.22 9.78
C VAL A 160 -6.60 -14.08 10.27
N SER A 161 -6.73 -15.41 10.19
CA SER A 161 -5.67 -16.34 10.57
C SER A 161 -4.44 -16.17 9.67
N GLN A 162 -4.64 -16.03 8.36
CA GLN A 162 -3.56 -15.75 7.38
C GLN A 162 -2.81 -14.46 7.73
N LEU A 163 -3.53 -13.37 8.00
CA LEU A 163 -2.90 -12.09 8.37
C LEU A 163 -2.08 -12.22 9.67
N ARG A 164 -2.64 -12.89 10.69
CA ARG A 164 -1.96 -13.09 11.97
C ARG A 164 -0.71 -13.96 11.84
N ALA A 165 -0.75 -14.99 11.00
CA ALA A 165 0.38 -15.88 10.76
C ALA A 165 1.52 -15.21 9.97
N ALA A 166 1.26 -14.09 9.29
CA ALA A 166 2.26 -13.35 8.54
C ALA A 166 3.11 -12.40 9.40
N PHE A 167 2.76 -12.19 10.66
CA PHE A 167 3.61 -11.43 11.58
C PHE A 167 4.91 -12.18 11.85
N PRO A 168 6.09 -11.49 11.75
CA PRO A 168 7.40 -12.09 11.97
C PRO A 168 7.65 -12.47 13.44
#